data_1beee45ff730ce9147f482338b0e0a22
#
_entry.id   1beee45ff730ce9147f482338b0e0a22
#
_cell.length_a   1.000
_cell.length_b   1.000
_cell.length_c   1.000
_cell.angle_alpha   90.00
_cell.angle_beta   90.00
_cell.angle_gamma   90.00
#
_symmetry.space_group_name_H-M   'P 1'
#
loop_
_entity.id
_entity.type
_entity.pdbx_description
1 polymer ?
#
loop_
_entity_poly.entity_id
_entity_poly.type
_entity_poly.pdbx_seq_one_letter_code
_entity_poly.pdbx_strand_id
1 'polypeptide(L)'
;MSLSYLESLNCEQRRAVEHGVRDKDAAPSSPLLVIAGAGSGKTNTLAHRVAHLIVNGADPRRILLMTFSRRAAAEMTRRVERIARQVMGSSAGIMTDALSWAGTFHGIGARLLREYAYQIGLDPAFTIHDREDSADMMDVVRHELGFSTTKSRFPTKATCLAVYSRCINAELEIEEVVGTTFPWCSAWETELKELFAAYVEAKQRQNVLA
;
A
#
# COMPACT_ATOMS: atom_id res chain seq x y z
N MET A 1 -2.25 13.90 34.81
CA MET A 1 -1.49 14.53 33.71
C MET A 1 -2.49 15.31 32.85
N SER A 2 -2.22 16.58 32.59
CA SER A 2 -3.12 17.42 31.78
C SER A 2 -3.22 16.89 30.36
N LEU A 3 -4.45 16.63 29.86
CA LEU A 3 -4.74 16.21 28.50
C LEU A 3 -4.86 17.42 27.56
N SER A 4 -4.05 18.47 27.80
CA SER A 4 -4.13 19.77 27.10
C SER A 4 -4.05 19.64 25.57
N TYR A 5 -3.31 18.64 25.06
CA TYR A 5 -3.24 18.39 23.62
C TYR A 5 -4.58 17.94 22.98
N LEU A 6 -5.54 17.48 23.78
CA LEU A 6 -6.89 17.10 23.29
C LEU A 6 -7.87 18.28 23.28
N GLU A 7 -7.53 19.41 23.91
CA GLU A 7 -8.42 20.58 24.00
C GLU A 7 -8.64 21.27 22.65
N SER A 8 -7.70 21.11 21.72
CA SER A 8 -7.81 21.64 20.35
C SER A 8 -8.76 20.84 19.44
N LEU A 9 -9.26 19.70 19.91
CA LEU A 9 -10.13 18.81 19.16
C LEU A 9 -11.60 19.05 19.48
N ASN A 10 -12.46 18.96 18.47
CA ASN A 10 -13.90 18.93 18.72
C ASN A 10 -14.32 17.57 19.31
N CYS A 11 -15.58 17.45 19.77
CA CYS A 11 -16.09 16.27 20.45
C CYS A 11 -15.94 14.99 19.60
N GLU A 12 -16.23 15.05 18.30
CA GLU A 12 -16.16 13.88 17.41
C GLU A 12 -14.71 13.46 17.14
N GLN A 13 -13.83 14.41 16.91
CA GLN A 13 -12.40 14.17 16.77
C GLN A 13 -11.82 13.55 18.04
N ARG A 14 -12.20 14.09 19.21
CA ARG A 14 -11.75 13.55 20.49
C ARG A 14 -12.23 12.11 20.72
N ARG A 15 -13.49 11.81 20.42
CA ARG A 15 -14.02 10.43 20.47
C ARG A 15 -13.22 9.47 19.60
N ALA A 16 -12.86 9.90 18.37
CA ALA A 16 -12.04 9.09 17.48
C ALA A 16 -10.61 8.88 18.02
N VAL A 17 -10.02 9.90 18.64
CA VAL A 17 -8.67 9.82 19.24
C VAL A 17 -8.64 8.89 20.46
N GLU A 18 -9.65 8.94 21.31
CA GLU A 18 -9.74 8.16 22.56
C GLU A 18 -10.27 6.73 22.36
N HIS A 19 -10.79 6.39 21.17
CA HIS A 19 -11.41 5.09 20.90
C HIS A 19 -10.48 3.92 21.24
N GLY A 20 -10.90 3.03 22.17
CA GLY A 20 -10.18 1.81 22.52
C GLY A 20 -8.84 1.99 23.25
N VAL A 21 -8.54 3.19 23.80
CA VAL A 21 -7.25 3.47 24.45
C VAL A 21 -7.32 3.30 25.99
N ARG A 22 -8.50 3.26 26.57
CA ARG A 22 -8.68 3.39 28.03
C ARG A 22 -8.48 2.13 28.86
N ASP A 23 -8.38 0.96 28.27
CA ASP A 23 -8.32 -0.32 29.01
C ASP A 23 -7.17 -1.18 28.49
N LYS A 24 -6.10 -1.29 29.28
CA LYS A 24 -4.94 -2.12 28.93
C LYS A 24 -5.26 -3.63 28.96
N ASP A 25 -6.31 -4.00 29.69
CA ASP A 25 -6.74 -5.39 29.90
C ASP A 25 -8.00 -5.72 29.10
N ALA A 26 -8.56 -4.77 28.35
CA ALA A 26 -9.72 -5.00 27.51
C ALA A 26 -9.36 -5.77 26.23
N ALA A 27 -10.32 -6.56 25.74
CA ALA A 27 -10.24 -7.16 24.41
C ALA A 27 -9.93 -6.10 23.35
N PRO A 28 -9.26 -6.47 22.20
CA PRO A 28 -8.97 -5.54 21.14
C PRO A 28 -10.22 -4.72 20.77
N SER A 29 -10.08 -3.40 20.74
CA SER A 29 -11.20 -2.52 20.38
C SER A 29 -11.67 -2.80 18.94
N SER A 30 -12.97 -2.65 18.71
CA SER A 30 -13.53 -2.78 17.37
C SER A 30 -12.88 -1.82 16.38
N PRO A 31 -12.81 -2.17 15.07
CA PRO A 31 -12.35 -1.26 14.05
C PRO A 31 -13.11 0.06 14.08
N LEU A 32 -12.41 1.18 13.83
CA LEU A 32 -13.00 2.51 13.76
C LEU A 32 -12.90 3.05 12.33
N LEU A 33 -14.05 3.32 11.71
CA LEU A 33 -14.14 4.05 10.46
C LEU A 33 -14.48 5.52 10.73
N VAL A 34 -13.64 6.45 10.25
CA VAL A 34 -13.85 7.89 10.34
C VAL A 34 -14.20 8.46 8.96
N ILE A 35 -15.45 8.85 8.77
CA ILE A 35 -15.94 9.48 7.54
C ILE A 35 -16.02 10.97 7.76
N ALA A 36 -15.30 11.74 6.95
CA ALA A 36 -15.25 13.20 7.12
C ALA A 36 -14.89 13.89 5.79
N GLY A 37 -15.46 15.07 5.56
CA GLY A 37 -15.23 15.89 4.36
C GLY A 37 -13.80 16.44 4.24
N ALA A 38 -13.49 17.04 3.11
CA ALA A 38 -12.23 17.78 2.94
C ALA A 38 -12.16 18.94 3.95
N GLY A 39 -10.98 19.21 4.50
CA GLY A 39 -10.80 20.30 5.49
C GLY A 39 -11.28 20.00 6.91
N SER A 40 -11.97 18.89 7.17
CA SER A 40 -12.52 18.53 8.49
C SER A 40 -11.48 18.15 9.56
N GLY A 41 -10.19 18.17 9.23
CA GLY A 41 -9.12 17.85 10.16
C GLY A 41 -8.79 16.35 10.30
N LYS A 42 -9.17 15.47 9.34
CA LYS A 42 -8.85 14.03 9.38
C LYS A 42 -7.39 13.73 9.71
N THR A 43 -6.48 14.39 9.01
CA THR A 43 -5.02 14.22 9.22
C THR A 43 -4.62 14.65 10.64
N ASN A 44 -5.23 15.72 11.16
CA ASN A 44 -4.97 16.18 12.51
C ASN A 44 -5.50 15.18 13.55
N THR A 45 -6.70 14.67 13.36
CA THR A 45 -7.31 13.64 14.22
C THR A 45 -6.44 12.37 14.25
N LEU A 46 -5.95 11.91 13.08
CA LEU A 46 -5.08 10.74 13.00
C LEU A 46 -3.74 10.97 13.73
N ALA A 47 -3.12 12.14 13.57
CA ALA A 47 -1.89 12.48 14.28
C ALA A 47 -2.09 12.52 15.80
N HIS A 48 -3.22 13.10 16.27
CA HIS A 48 -3.56 13.07 17.69
C HIS A 48 -3.82 11.66 18.21
N ARG A 49 -4.47 10.82 17.42
CA ARG A 49 -4.68 9.41 17.80
C ARG A 49 -3.35 8.67 17.99
N VAL A 50 -2.43 8.77 17.01
CA VAL A 50 -1.11 8.13 17.13
C VAL A 50 -0.36 8.66 18.33
N ALA A 51 -0.31 9.97 18.53
CA ALA A 51 0.32 10.58 19.71
C ALA A 51 -0.35 10.11 21.02
N HIS A 52 -1.69 10.02 21.04
CA HIS A 52 -2.45 9.56 22.20
C HIS A 52 -2.15 8.09 22.54
N LEU A 53 -2.03 7.21 21.54
CA LEU A 53 -1.61 5.83 21.74
C LEU A 53 -0.21 5.76 22.38
N ILE A 54 0.77 6.49 21.84
CA ILE A 54 2.14 6.54 22.35
C ILE A 54 2.19 7.06 23.79
N VAL A 55 1.50 8.17 24.07
CA VAL A 55 1.43 8.78 25.42
C VAL A 55 0.80 7.82 26.44
N ASN A 56 -0.12 6.97 26.01
CA ASN A 56 -0.75 5.95 26.85
C ASN A 56 0.01 4.60 26.87
N GLY A 57 1.25 4.57 26.36
CA GLY A 57 2.17 3.44 26.51
C GLY A 57 2.11 2.39 25.39
N ALA A 58 1.49 2.69 24.27
CA ALA A 58 1.61 1.83 23.08
C ALA A 58 3.05 1.87 22.54
N ASP A 59 3.60 0.70 22.19
CA ASP A 59 4.91 0.63 21.54
C ASP A 59 4.82 1.21 20.12
N PRO A 60 5.54 2.31 19.80
CA PRO A 60 5.51 2.93 18.49
C PRO A 60 5.91 1.97 17.35
N ARG A 61 6.76 0.98 17.62
CA ARG A 61 7.19 -0.04 16.65
C ARG A 61 6.05 -0.96 16.20
N ARG A 62 4.95 -0.99 16.97
CA ARG A 62 3.74 -1.76 16.66
C ARG A 62 2.64 -0.92 16.02
N ILE A 63 2.92 0.33 15.69
CA ILE A 63 1.96 1.23 15.03
C ILE A 63 2.28 1.29 13.55
N LEU A 64 1.33 0.84 12.71
CA LEU A 64 1.38 0.97 11.26
C LEU A 64 0.64 2.24 10.85
N LEU A 65 1.37 3.20 10.28
CA LEU A 65 0.83 4.49 9.84
C LEU A 65 1.05 4.67 8.33
N MET A 66 -0.02 4.59 7.55
CA MET A 66 0.05 4.65 6.10
C MET A 66 -0.62 5.88 5.51
N THR A 67 -0.01 6.46 4.49
CA THR A 67 -0.53 7.59 3.72
C THR A 67 -0.27 7.40 2.22
N PHE A 68 -0.84 8.27 1.38
CA PHE A 68 -0.66 8.18 -0.08
C PHE A 68 0.66 8.76 -0.59
N SER A 69 1.28 9.70 0.11
CA SER A 69 2.51 10.34 -0.36
C SER A 69 3.60 10.39 0.71
N ARG A 70 4.86 10.36 0.26
CA ARG A 70 6.04 10.49 1.15
C ARG A 70 6.01 11.79 1.95
N ARG A 71 5.57 12.89 1.32
CA ARG A 71 5.42 14.19 1.99
C ARG A 71 4.37 14.14 3.10
N ALA A 72 3.22 13.50 2.85
CA ALA A 72 2.18 13.33 3.86
C ALA A 72 2.66 12.44 5.02
N ALA A 73 3.40 11.36 4.74
CA ALA A 73 3.98 10.52 5.78
C ALA A 73 4.93 11.30 6.70
N ALA A 74 5.88 12.04 6.12
CA ALA A 74 6.83 12.86 6.88
C ALA A 74 6.13 13.97 7.67
N GLU A 75 5.13 14.61 7.11
CA GLU A 75 4.33 15.63 7.81
C GLU A 75 3.53 15.03 8.96
N MET A 76 2.97 13.83 8.76
CA MET A 76 2.24 13.10 9.79
C MET A 76 3.15 12.77 10.99
N THR A 77 4.33 12.21 10.74
CA THR A 77 5.31 11.87 11.80
C THR A 77 5.74 13.13 12.58
N ARG A 78 6.07 14.22 11.88
CA ARG A 78 6.39 15.51 12.54
C ARG A 78 5.24 16.04 13.38
N ARG A 79 4.01 15.85 12.94
CA ARG A 79 2.83 16.29 13.65
C ARG A 79 2.57 15.45 14.91
N VAL A 80 2.75 14.12 14.81
CA VAL A 80 2.71 13.21 15.96
C VAL A 80 3.74 13.61 17.00
N GLU A 81 4.99 13.86 16.59
CA GLU A 81 6.06 14.29 17.49
C GLU A 81 5.71 15.60 18.22
N ARG A 82 5.22 16.60 17.47
CA ARG A 82 4.83 17.90 18.06
C ARG A 82 3.75 17.74 19.13
N ILE A 83 2.76 16.88 18.91
CA ILE A 83 1.68 16.62 19.87
C ILE A 83 2.23 15.83 21.08
N ALA A 84 2.97 14.78 20.85
CA ALA A 84 3.55 13.96 21.92
C ALA A 84 4.51 14.77 22.80
N ARG A 85 5.25 15.73 22.22
CA ARG A 85 6.19 16.60 22.94
C ARG A 85 5.53 17.45 24.01
N GLN A 86 4.24 17.80 23.85
CA GLN A 86 3.49 18.57 24.87
C GLN A 86 3.34 17.80 26.20
N VAL A 87 3.40 16.47 26.16
CA VAL A 87 3.25 15.62 27.35
C VAL A 87 4.57 14.99 27.75
N MET A 88 5.37 14.54 26.78
CA MET A 88 6.58 13.74 27.01
C MET A 88 7.88 14.54 26.94
N GLY A 89 7.81 15.84 26.59
CA GLY A 89 8.98 16.69 26.46
C GLY A 89 9.97 16.16 25.42
N SER A 90 11.27 16.15 25.77
CA SER A 90 12.34 15.69 24.87
C SER A 90 12.27 14.20 24.50
N SER A 91 11.63 13.38 25.33
CA SER A 91 11.48 11.94 25.06
C SER A 91 10.57 11.63 23.87
N ALA A 92 9.72 12.60 23.44
CA ALA A 92 8.83 12.42 22.29
C ALA A 92 9.59 12.14 21.00
N GLY A 93 10.74 12.77 20.75
CA GLY A 93 11.55 12.53 19.55
C GLY A 93 11.99 11.06 19.45
N ILE A 94 12.53 10.52 20.53
CA ILE A 94 12.98 9.11 20.58
C ILE A 94 11.80 8.16 20.29
N MET A 95 10.63 8.46 20.85
CA MET A 95 9.44 7.62 20.66
C MET A 95 8.87 7.73 19.24
N THR A 96 8.93 8.90 18.60
CA THR A 96 8.45 9.06 17.21
C THR A 96 9.46 8.54 16.19
N ASP A 97 10.75 8.57 16.46
CA ASP A 97 11.77 7.91 15.64
C ASP A 97 11.58 6.38 15.61
N ALA A 98 11.00 5.82 16.68
CA ALA A 98 10.64 4.42 16.75
C ALA A 98 9.38 4.04 15.90
N LEU A 99 8.67 5.02 15.28
CA LEU A 99 7.58 4.76 14.31
C LEU A 99 8.15 4.20 12.99
N SER A 100 8.77 3.05 13.08
CA SER A 100 9.46 2.40 11.95
C SER A 100 8.51 1.97 10.81
N TRP A 101 7.23 1.84 11.09
CA TRP A 101 6.17 1.44 10.14
C TRP A 101 5.31 2.63 9.70
N ALA A 102 5.91 3.81 9.57
CA ALA A 102 5.26 4.98 9.00
C ALA A 102 5.74 5.24 7.57
N GLY A 103 4.81 5.35 6.61
CA GLY A 103 5.18 5.54 5.21
C GLY A 103 4.01 5.59 4.24
N THR A 104 4.33 5.44 2.96
CA THR A 104 3.31 5.26 1.92
C THR A 104 2.89 3.79 1.84
N PHE A 105 1.68 3.53 1.32
CA PHE A 105 1.20 2.15 1.07
C PHE A 105 2.23 1.33 0.29
N HIS A 106 2.75 1.86 -0.82
CA HIS A 106 3.77 1.18 -1.63
C HIS A 106 5.08 0.96 -0.87
N GLY A 107 5.55 1.96 -0.13
CA GLY A 107 6.79 1.84 0.65
C GLY A 107 6.71 0.81 1.76
N ILE A 108 5.59 0.78 2.48
CA ILE A 108 5.31 -0.22 3.51
C ILE A 108 5.13 -1.60 2.89
N GLY A 109 4.38 -1.71 1.77
CA GLY A 109 4.21 -2.97 1.04
C GLY A 109 5.54 -3.56 0.59
N ALA A 110 6.40 -2.75 -0.03
CA ALA A 110 7.74 -3.19 -0.44
C ALA A 110 8.61 -3.63 0.74
N ARG A 111 8.50 -2.94 1.89
CA ARG A 111 9.21 -3.33 3.11
C ARG A 111 8.70 -4.66 3.66
N LEU A 112 7.38 -4.86 3.76
CA LEU A 112 6.79 -6.12 4.19
C LEU A 112 7.21 -7.28 3.28
N LEU A 113 7.14 -7.10 1.97
CA LEU A 113 7.57 -8.11 1.01
C LEU A 113 9.05 -8.49 1.19
N ARG A 114 9.93 -7.52 1.50
CA ARG A 114 11.35 -7.83 1.78
C ARG A 114 11.55 -8.55 3.11
N GLU A 115 10.84 -8.13 4.15
CA GLU A 115 10.96 -8.71 5.50
C GLU A 115 10.46 -10.15 5.54
N TYR A 116 9.40 -10.46 4.79
CA TYR A 116 8.79 -11.79 4.72
C TYR A 116 9.12 -12.56 3.43
N ALA A 117 10.07 -12.08 2.63
CA ALA A 117 10.39 -12.61 1.30
C ALA A 117 10.61 -14.12 1.30
N TYR A 118 11.47 -14.63 2.18
CA TYR A 118 11.75 -16.06 2.28
C TYR A 118 10.55 -16.92 2.65
N GLN A 119 9.59 -16.38 3.39
CA GLN A 119 8.39 -17.12 3.80
C GLN A 119 7.40 -17.30 2.65
N ILE A 120 7.48 -16.45 1.63
CA ILE A 120 6.60 -16.46 0.44
C ILE A 120 7.35 -16.86 -0.82
N GLY A 121 8.59 -17.39 -0.68
CA GLY A 121 9.38 -17.87 -1.80
C GLY A 121 9.97 -16.79 -2.71
N LEU A 122 10.14 -15.56 -2.19
CA LEU A 122 10.78 -14.46 -2.91
C LEU A 122 12.23 -14.26 -2.45
N ASP A 123 13.09 -13.81 -3.37
CA ASP A 123 14.38 -13.25 -3.01
C ASP A 123 14.20 -11.78 -2.56
N PRO A 124 14.66 -11.39 -1.34
CA PRO A 124 14.49 -10.04 -0.83
C PRO A 124 15.21 -8.96 -1.66
N ALA A 125 16.14 -9.34 -2.55
CA ALA A 125 16.83 -8.43 -3.47
C ALA A 125 16.00 -8.07 -4.71
N PHE A 126 14.69 -8.34 -4.72
CA PHE A 126 13.82 -8.04 -5.85
C PHE A 126 13.79 -6.55 -6.19
N THR A 127 13.64 -6.26 -7.48
CA THR A 127 13.36 -4.93 -8.02
C THR A 127 11.86 -4.76 -8.25
N ILE A 128 11.35 -3.56 -8.07
CA ILE A 128 9.95 -3.23 -8.40
C ILE A 128 9.97 -2.44 -9.70
N HIS A 129 9.36 -3.01 -10.73
CA HIS A 129 9.14 -2.34 -12.01
C HIS A 129 8.01 -1.31 -11.88
N ASP A 130 8.19 -0.19 -12.54
CA ASP A 130 7.08 0.71 -12.79
C ASP A 130 6.19 0.18 -13.94
N ARG A 131 5.16 0.95 -14.31
CA ARG A 131 4.23 0.52 -15.33
C ARG A 131 4.88 0.45 -16.73
N GLU A 132 5.86 1.29 -17.01
CA GLU A 132 6.53 1.34 -18.30
C GLU A 132 7.53 0.18 -18.40
N ASP A 133 8.34 -0.05 -17.39
CA ASP A 133 9.23 -1.22 -17.27
C ASP A 133 8.46 -2.54 -17.41
N SER A 134 7.29 -2.62 -16.75
CA SER A 134 6.42 -3.80 -16.82
C SER A 134 5.87 -4.03 -18.23
N ALA A 135 5.50 -2.94 -18.93
CA ALA A 135 5.03 -3.02 -20.31
C ALA A 135 6.17 -3.38 -21.29
N ASP A 136 7.37 -2.90 -21.05
CA ASP A 136 8.54 -3.22 -21.86
C ASP A 136 8.95 -4.68 -21.70
N MET A 137 8.94 -5.21 -20.49
CA MET A 137 9.14 -6.63 -20.25
C MET A 137 8.05 -7.49 -20.93
N MET A 138 6.79 -7.07 -20.86
CA MET A 138 5.68 -7.73 -21.56
C MET A 138 5.92 -7.74 -23.08
N ASP A 139 6.48 -6.65 -23.63
CA ASP A 139 6.81 -6.55 -25.06
C ASP A 139 7.94 -7.49 -25.48
N VAL A 140 8.98 -7.59 -24.66
CA VAL A 140 10.09 -8.55 -24.88
C VAL A 140 9.55 -9.97 -24.96
N VAL A 141 8.77 -10.41 -23.99
CA VAL A 141 8.18 -11.76 -23.97
C VAL A 141 7.23 -11.96 -25.18
N ARG A 142 6.44 -10.96 -25.54
CA ARG A 142 5.57 -10.97 -26.71
C ARG A 142 6.37 -11.19 -28.02
N HIS A 143 7.57 -10.59 -28.12
CA HIS A 143 8.47 -10.77 -29.26
C HIS A 143 9.11 -12.17 -29.26
N GLU A 144 9.54 -12.66 -28.13
CA GLU A 144 10.13 -13.98 -27.98
C GLU A 144 9.15 -15.09 -28.39
N LEU A 145 7.84 -14.93 -28.08
CA LEU A 145 6.77 -15.84 -28.51
C LEU A 145 6.32 -15.64 -29.97
N GLY A 146 6.89 -14.66 -30.69
CA GLY A 146 6.58 -14.41 -32.09
C GLY A 146 5.23 -13.66 -32.32
N PHE A 147 4.56 -13.20 -31.26
CA PHE A 147 3.24 -12.55 -31.37
C PHE A 147 3.32 -11.14 -31.96
N SER A 148 4.50 -10.58 -32.11
CA SER A 148 4.72 -9.29 -32.79
C SER A 148 4.66 -9.37 -34.31
N THR A 149 4.76 -10.58 -34.90
CA THR A 149 4.86 -10.81 -36.36
C THR A 149 3.65 -11.58 -36.92
N THR A 150 2.57 -11.66 -36.15
CA THR A 150 1.35 -12.36 -36.56
C THR A 150 0.64 -11.67 -37.73
N LYS A 151 -0.04 -12.46 -38.60
CA LYS A 151 -0.79 -11.96 -39.77
C LYS A 151 -1.92 -10.98 -39.38
N SER A 152 -2.56 -11.23 -38.25
CA SER A 152 -3.52 -10.29 -37.64
C SER A 152 -2.81 -9.50 -36.54
N ARG A 153 -3.26 -8.28 -36.28
CA ARG A 153 -2.66 -7.38 -35.33
C ARG A 153 -2.91 -7.85 -33.88
N PHE A 154 -1.91 -8.47 -33.29
CA PHE A 154 -1.93 -8.84 -31.87
C PHE A 154 -2.01 -7.58 -30.97
N PRO A 155 -2.63 -7.66 -29.77
CA PRO A 155 -2.70 -6.54 -28.83
C PRO A 155 -1.34 -5.92 -28.52
N THR A 156 -1.33 -4.61 -28.30
CA THR A 156 -0.10 -3.87 -27.94
C THR A 156 0.37 -4.23 -26.54
N LYS A 157 1.66 -4.01 -26.22
CA LYS A 157 2.22 -4.22 -24.87
C LYS A 157 1.36 -3.56 -23.78
N ALA A 158 0.88 -2.35 -24.00
CA ALA A 158 0.04 -1.64 -23.05
C ALA A 158 -1.33 -2.31 -22.85
N THR A 159 -1.92 -2.85 -23.92
CA THR A 159 -3.19 -3.60 -23.84
C THR A 159 -2.98 -4.93 -23.13
N CYS A 160 -1.93 -5.69 -23.48
CA CYS A 160 -1.59 -6.95 -22.81
C CYS A 160 -1.39 -6.75 -21.30
N LEU A 161 -0.62 -5.72 -20.92
CA LEU A 161 -0.41 -5.39 -19.52
C LEU A 161 -1.71 -4.96 -18.81
N ALA A 162 -2.60 -4.23 -19.51
CA ALA A 162 -3.89 -3.82 -18.94
C ALA A 162 -4.83 -5.02 -18.71
N VAL A 163 -4.89 -5.97 -19.65
CA VAL A 163 -5.63 -7.23 -19.49
C VAL A 163 -5.05 -8.03 -18.33
N TYR A 164 -3.75 -8.25 -18.30
CA TYR A 164 -3.05 -8.96 -17.21
C TYR A 164 -3.36 -8.33 -15.84
N SER A 165 -3.15 -7.02 -15.72
CA SER A 165 -3.40 -6.28 -14.49
C SER A 165 -4.87 -6.38 -14.04
N ARG A 166 -5.81 -6.40 -14.99
CA ARG A 166 -7.23 -6.56 -14.67
C ARG A 166 -7.54 -7.95 -14.13
N CYS A 167 -6.98 -9.01 -14.75
CA CYS A 167 -7.13 -10.39 -14.27
C CYS A 167 -6.60 -10.52 -12.83
N ILE A 168 -5.38 -10.05 -12.58
CA ILE A 168 -4.75 -10.19 -11.26
C ILE A 168 -5.46 -9.35 -10.19
N ASN A 169 -5.77 -8.07 -10.45
CA ASN A 169 -6.33 -7.18 -9.44
C ASN A 169 -7.82 -7.46 -9.13
N ALA A 170 -8.54 -8.03 -10.07
CA ALA A 170 -9.96 -8.37 -9.87
C ALA A 170 -10.17 -9.86 -9.55
N GLU A 171 -9.08 -10.67 -9.54
CA GLU A 171 -9.14 -12.12 -9.35
C GLU A 171 -10.11 -12.80 -10.33
N LEU A 172 -10.09 -12.34 -11.61
CA LEU A 172 -10.96 -12.83 -12.67
C LEU A 172 -10.18 -13.65 -13.67
N GLU A 173 -10.86 -14.66 -14.24
CA GLU A 173 -10.32 -15.42 -15.37
C GLU A 173 -10.21 -14.57 -16.63
N ILE A 174 -9.26 -14.92 -17.50
CA ILE A 174 -8.98 -14.14 -18.69
C ILE A 174 -10.18 -14.08 -19.64
N GLU A 175 -10.93 -15.17 -19.74
CA GLU A 175 -12.16 -15.29 -20.54
C GLU A 175 -13.18 -14.22 -20.16
N GLU A 176 -13.37 -14.02 -18.87
CA GLU A 176 -14.30 -13.03 -18.34
C GLU A 176 -13.80 -11.60 -18.61
N VAL A 177 -12.51 -11.36 -18.41
CA VAL A 177 -11.90 -10.05 -18.63
C VAL A 177 -11.93 -9.67 -20.12
N VAL A 178 -11.55 -10.57 -21.03
CA VAL A 178 -11.60 -10.28 -22.46
C VAL A 178 -13.04 -10.18 -22.95
N GLY A 179 -13.95 -11.02 -22.46
CA GLY A 179 -15.36 -10.98 -22.86
C GLY A 179 -16.10 -9.71 -22.44
N THR A 180 -15.78 -9.14 -21.29
CA THR A 180 -16.49 -7.98 -20.73
C THR A 180 -15.77 -6.65 -20.91
N THR A 181 -14.46 -6.62 -20.71
CA THR A 181 -13.68 -5.37 -20.65
C THR A 181 -12.86 -5.12 -21.91
N PHE A 182 -12.38 -6.19 -22.56
CA PHE A 182 -11.52 -6.10 -23.77
C PHE A 182 -12.04 -7.01 -24.89
N PRO A 183 -13.30 -6.87 -25.35
CA PRO A 183 -13.91 -7.80 -26.31
C PRO A 183 -13.15 -7.91 -27.65
N TRP A 184 -12.39 -6.87 -28.03
CA TRP A 184 -11.53 -6.91 -29.22
C TRP A 184 -10.28 -7.80 -29.06
N CYS A 185 -10.00 -8.28 -27.85
CA CYS A 185 -8.92 -9.22 -27.56
C CYS A 185 -9.40 -10.68 -27.50
N SER A 186 -10.70 -10.96 -27.59
CA SER A 186 -11.27 -12.30 -27.41
C SER A 186 -10.74 -13.34 -28.41
N ALA A 187 -10.36 -12.90 -29.60
CA ALA A 187 -9.73 -13.78 -30.60
C ALA A 187 -8.31 -14.26 -30.22
N TRP A 188 -7.70 -13.66 -29.18
CA TRP A 188 -6.35 -13.90 -28.72
C TRP A 188 -6.25 -14.50 -27.32
N GLU A 189 -7.34 -15.09 -26.84
CA GLU A 189 -7.42 -15.62 -25.47
C GLU A 189 -6.33 -16.65 -25.16
N THR A 190 -6.11 -17.59 -26.09
CA THR A 190 -5.10 -18.65 -25.92
C THR A 190 -3.70 -18.08 -25.89
N GLU A 191 -3.38 -17.19 -26.83
CA GLU A 191 -2.06 -16.56 -26.93
C GLU A 191 -1.80 -15.60 -25.76
N LEU A 192 -2.84 -14.94 -25.25
CA LEU A 192 -2.73 -14.10 -24.05
C LEU A 192 -2.44 -14.94 -22.79
N LYS A 193 -3.04 -16.14 -22.67
CA LYS A 193 -2.72 -17.09 -21.59
C LYS A 193 -1.24 -17.52 -21.64
N GLU A 194 -0.77 -17.87 -22.85
CA GLU A 194 0.63 -18.24 -23.07
C GLU A 194 1.58 -17.08 -22.74
N LEU A 195 1.25 -15.88 -23.22
CA LEU A 195 2.01 -14.66 -22.95
C LEU A 195 2.10 -14.38 -21.46
N PHE A 196 0.99 -14.49 -20.72
CA PHE A 196 0.96 -14.18 -19.28
C PHE A 196 1.73 -15.23 -18.47
N ALA A 197 1.67 -16.50 -18.84
CA ALA A 197 2.49 -17.53 -18.22
C ALA A 197 3.99 -17.25 -18.41
N ALA A 198 4.43 -16.99 -19.64
CA ALA A 198 5.80 -16.65 -19.95
C ALA A 198 6.26 -15.33 -19.29
N TYR A 199 5.38 -14.34 -19.18
CA TYR A 199 5.65 -13.08 -18.47
C TYR A 199 5.90 -13.30 -16.97
N VAL A 200 5.11 -14.16 -16.32
CA VAL A 200 5.33 -14.54 -14.91
C VAL A 200 6.67 -15.22 -14.73
N GLU A 201 7.02 -16.17 -15.60
CA GLU A 201 8.34 -16.84 -15.58
C GLU A 201 9.49 -15.85 -15.78
N ALA A 202 9.33 -14.90 -16.72
CA ALA A 202 10.34 -13.86 -16.95
C ALA A 202 10.55 -12.97 -15.71
N LYS A 203 9.46 -12.57 -15.04
CA LYS A 203 9.55 -11.84 -13.78
C LYS A 203 10.29 -12.62 -12.69
N GLN A 204 10.00 -13.90 -12.54
CA GLN A 204 10.67 -14.76 -11.56
C GLN A 204 12.16 -14.92 -11.87
N ARG A 205 12.52 -15.16 -13.12
CA ARG A 205 13.94 -15.28 -13.56
C ARG A 205 14.74 -14.00 -13.29
N GLN A 206 14.14 -12.84 -13.46
CA GLN A 206 14.79 -11.55 -13.26
C GLN A 206 14.63 -11.00 -11.83
N ASN A 207 13.93 -11.73 -10.96
CA ASN A 207 13.62 -11.29 -9.60
C ASN A 207 12.97 -9.91 -9.55
N VAL A 208 11.92 -9.71 -10.34
CA VAL A 208 11.17 -8.44 -10.40
C VAL A 208 9.71 -8.63 -10.02
N LEU A 209 9.17 -7.60 -9.36
CA LEU A 209 7.75 -7.45 -9.05
C LEU A 209 7.19 -6.28 -9.87
N ALA A 210 5.90 -6.36 -10.23
CA ALA A 210 5.20 -5.36 -11.03
C ALA A 210 3.78 -5.15 -10.50
#